data_da682ccce3ae9063f5cc8545bca07b71
#
_entry.id   da682ccce3ae9063f5cc8545bca07b71
#
_cell.length_a   1.000
_cell.length_b   1.000
_cell.length_c   1.000
_cell.angle_alpha   90.00
_cell.angle_beta   90.00
_cell.angle_gamma   90.00
#
_symmetry.space_group_name_H-M   'P 1'
#
loop_
_entity.id
_entity.type
_entity.pdbx_description
1 polymer ?
#
loop_
_entity_poly.entity_id
_entity_poly.type
_entity_poly.pdbx_seq_one_letter_code
_entity_poly.pdbx_strand_id
1 'polypeptide(L)'
;MANQIGNILEIITTHPKEITKAAPFGQPCISHYEDGFIVFQFVTRKAAPIKAVQALSEAFREDDFRLLWADEDCFNVGDVHFFNGCETDWYYPD
;
A
#
# COMPACT_ATOMS: atom_id res chain seq x y z
N MET A 1 -11.12 -21.36 -7.28
CA MET A 1 -11.46 -20.31 -6.31
C MET A 1 -10.42 -19.21 -6.34
N ALA A 2 -10.89 -17.97 -6.31
CA ALA A 2 -9.97 -16.85 -6.24
C ALA A 2 -9.42 -16.74 -4.83
N ASN A 3 -8.11 -16.67 -4.70
CA ASN A 3 -7.48 -16.43 -3.42
C ASN A 3 -7.70 -14.97 -3.00
N GLN A 4 -7.94 -14.78 -1.73
CA GLN A 4 -7.97 -13.44 -1.17
C GLN A 4 -6.59 -13.05 -0.71
N ILE A 5 -6.21 -11.82 -1.03
CA ILE A 5 -4.93 -11.26 -0.63
C ILE A 5 -5.20 -10.17 0.38
N GLY A 6 -4.67 -10.35 1.58
CA GLY A 6 -4.71 -9.30 2.59
C GLY A 6 -3.60 -8.30 2.34
N ASN A 7 -3.95 -7.02 2.31
CA ASN A 7 -3.00 -5.95 2.02
C ASN A 7 -2.93 -4.97 3.18
N ILE A 8 -1.73 -4.51 3.46
CA ILE A 8 -1.47 -3.40 4.38
C ILE A 8 -0.66 -2.38 3.59
N LEU A 9 -1.22 -1.18 3.45
CA LEU A 9 -0.52 -0.09 2.78
C LEU A 9 -0.19 0.99 3.79
N GLU A 10 1.10 1.19 4.02
CA GLU A 10 1.63 2.19 4.94
C GLU A 10 2.12 3.38 4.13
N ILE A 11 1.70 4.57 4.48
CA ILE A 11 2.06 5.78 3.75
C ILE A 11 2.55 6.84 4.73
N ILE A 12 3.75 7.35 4.48
CA ILE A 12 4.26 8.52 5.19
C ILE A 12 3.92 9.72 4.32
N THR A 13 3.05 10.58 4.83
CA THR A 13 2.50 11.68 4.02
C THR A 13 2.11 12.87 4.88
N THR A 14 2.17 14.05 4.29
CA THR A 14 1.58 15.26 4.88
C THR A 14 0.21 15.58 4.28
N HIS A 15 -0.30 14.69 3.40
CA HIS A 15 -1.56 14.92 2.67
C HIS A 15 -2.54 13.74 2.85
N PRO A 16 -2.87 13.36 4.09
CA PRO A 16 -3.67 12.14 4.30
C PRO A 16 -5.07 12.21 3.69
N LYS A 17 -5.70 13.37 3.69
CA LYS A 17 -7.03 13.51 3.12
C LYS A 17 -7.03 13.33 1.61
N GLU A 18 -6.06 13.92 0.95
CA GLU A 18 -5.93 13.82 -0.50
C GLU A 18 -5.64 12.39 -0.91
N ILE A 19 -4.78 11.71 -0.17
CA ILE A 19 -4.47 10.30 -0.44
C ILE A 19 -5.69 9.43 -0.24
N THR A 20 -6.45 9.65 0.83
CA THR A 20 -7.66 8.88 1.10
C THR A 20 -8.67 9.02 -0.05
N LYS A 21 -8.83 10.23 -0.59
CA LYS A 21 -9.72 10.45 -1.73
C LYS A 21 -9.21 9.79 -3.00
N ALA A 22 -7.91 9.79 -3.20
CA ALA A 22 -7.30 9.28 -4.43
C ALA A 22 -7.14 7.76 -4.42
N ALA A 23 -7.18 7.14 -3.25
CA ALA A 23 -6.91 5.71 -3.11
C ALA A 23 -7.93 4.89 -3.89
N PRO A 24 -7.48 4.05 -4.85
CA PRO A 24 -8.39 3.33 -5.74
C PRO A 24 -8.80 1.96 -5.20
N PHE A 25 -9.00 1.86 -3.90
CA PHE A 25 -9.19 0.56 -3.25
C PHE A 25 -10.66 0.32 -2.86
N GLY A 26 -11.58 1.04 -3.50
CA GLY A 26 -13.00 0.89 -3.22
C GLY A 26 -13.35 1.52 -1.88
N GLN A 27 -13.49 0.71 -0.86
CA GLN A 27 -13.73 1.19 0.49
C GLN A 27 -12.53 0.82 1.35
N PRO A 28 -11.47 1.62 1.32
CA PRO A 28 -10.31 1.30 2.14
C PRO A 28 -10.66 1.42 3.60
N CYS A 29 -10.28 0.43 4.36
CA CYS A 29 -10.44 0.46 5.79
C CYS A 29 -9.19 1.09 6.39
N ILE A 30 -9.33 2.29 6.93
CA ILE A 30 -8.23 2.95 7.60
C ILE A 30 -8.05 2.28 8.95
N SER A 31 -6.92 1.60 9.12
CA SER A 31 -6.64 0.90 10.37
C SER A 31 -5.91 1.77 11.37
N HIS A 32 -5.24 2.81 10.89
CA HIS A 32 -4.46 3.69 11.75
C HIS A 32 -4.24 5.02 11.07
N TYR A 33 -4.31 6.08 11.84
CA TYR A 33 -4.06 7.43 11.35
C TYR A 33 -3.37 8.25 12.43
N GLU A 34 -2.24 8.85 12.06
CA GLU A 34 -1.52 9.82 12.88
C GLU A 34 -0.98 10.90 11.97
N ASP A 35 -0.55 12.02 12.54
CA ASP A 35 0.10 13.05 11.77
C ASP A 35 1.30 12.47 11.03
N GLY A 36 1.28 12.61 9.72
CA GLY A 36 2.38 12.14 8.89
C GLY A 36 2.34 10.67 8.53
N PHE A 37 1.35 9.91 8.99
CA PHE A 37 1.33 8.48 8.77
C PHE A 37 -0.10 7.96 8.68
N ILE A 38 -0.37 7.13 7.66
CA ILE A 38 -1.68 6.49 7.50
C ILE A 38 -1.49 5.04 7.07
N VAL A 39 -2.33 4.17 7.59
CA VAL A 39 -2.30 2.75 7.25
C VAL A 39 -3.67 2.33 6.77
N PHE A 40 -3.73 1.75 5.58
CA PHE A 40 -4.93 1.14 5.03
C PHE A 40 -4.80 -0.38 5.13
N GLN A 41 -5.91 -1.03 5.49
CA GLN A 41 -6.03 -2.48 5.40
C GLN A 41 -7.18 -2.80 4.46
N PHE A 42 -6.94 -3.66 3.50
CA PHE A 42 -7.96 -4.02 2.53
C PHE A 42 -7.62 -5.36 1.88
N VAL A 43 -8.58 -5.91 1.19
CA VAL A 43 -8.45 -7.22 0.55
C VAL A 43 -8.60 -7.06 -0.95
N THR A 44 -7.73 -7.72 -1.69
CA THR A 44 -7.86 -7.85 -3.14
C THR A 44 -7.96 -9.31 -3.51
N ARG A 45 -8.34 -9.59 -4.74
CA ARG A 45 -8.44 -10.95 -5.25
C ARG A 45 -7.32 -11.22 -6.23
N LYS A 46 -6.76 -12.41 -6.17
CA LYS A 46 -5.75 -12.95 -7.09
C LYS A 46 -4.36 -12.34 -6.95
N ALA A 47 -4.24 -11.04 -6.79
CA ALA A 47 -2.94 -10.39 -6.78
C ALA A 47 -2.94 -9.16 -5.89
N ALA A 48 -1.77 -8.81 -5.40
CA ALA A 48 -1.57 -7.56 -4.70
C ALA A 48 -1.70 -6.39 -5.68
N PRO A 49 -2.23 -5.23 -5.23
CA PRO A 49 -2.50 -4.10 -6.11
C PRO A 49 -1.25 -3.25 -6.36
N ILE A 50 -0.19 -3.86 -6.86
CA ILE A 50 1.11 -3.21 -6.98
C ILE A 50 1.06 -2.00 -7.91
N LYS A 51 0.41 -2.17 -9.08
CA LYS A 51 0.33 -1.08 -10.06
C LYS A 51 -0.51 0.09 -9.56
N ALA A 52 -1.56 -0.19 -8.81
CA ALA A 52 -2.41 0.85 -8.25
C ALA A 52 -1.63 1.66 -7.21
N VAL A 53 -0.84 1.00 -6.38
CA VAL A 53 -0.01 1.67 -5.38
C VAL A 53 1.09 2.47 -6.07
N GLN A 54 1.68 1.93 -7.13
CA GLN A 54 2.68 2.66 -7.90
C GLN A 54 2.10 3.95 -8.51
N ALA A 55 0.91 3.87 -9.07
CA ALA A 55 0.24 5.04 -9.63
C ALA A 55 -0.07 6.08 -8.56
N LEU A 56 -0.46 5.63 -7.38
CA LEU A 56 -0.70 6.54 -6.25
C LEU A 56 0.60 7.22 -5.83
N SER A 57 1.69 6.48 -5.82
CA SER A 57 3.01 7.02 -5.51
C SER A 57 3.45 8.08 -6.53
N GLU A 58 3.11 7.88 -7.81
CA GLU A 58 3.38 8.89 -8.84
C GLU A 58 2.61 10.18 -8.61
N ALA A 59 1.38 10.06 -8.14
CA ALA A 59 0.53 11.21 -7.85
C ALA A 59 1.00 11.98 -6.63
N PHE A 60 1.57 11.30 -5.66
CA PHE A 60 2.07 11.90 -4.42
C PHE A 60 3.58 11.66 -4.31
N ARG A 61 4.31 12.39 -5.10
CA ARG A 61 5.72 12.14 -5.40
C ARG A 61 6.67 12.27 -4.22
N GLU A 62 6.28 13.02 -3.20
CA GLU A 62 7.12 13.28 -2.05
C GLU A 62 6.86 12.32 -0.90
N ASP A 63 5.86 11.44 -1.05
CA ASP A 63 5.44 10.55 0.00
C ASP A 63 6.04 9.16 -0.17
N ASP A 64 6.20 8.47 0.95
CA ASP A 64 6.71 7.09 0.96
C ASP A 64 5.56 6.11 1.06
N PHE A 65 5.56 5.09 0.20
CA PHE A 65 4.53 4.06 0.15
C PHE A 65 5.16 2.71 0.34
N ARG A 66 4.58 1.93 1.23
CA ARG A 66 5.01 0.55 1.47
C ARG A 66 3.80 -0.36 1.47
N LEU A 67 3.80 -1.33 0.56
CA LEU A 67 2.72 -2.31 0.45
C LEU A 67 3.23 -3.67 0.91
N LEU A 68 2.50 -4.24 1.88
CA LEU A 68 2.75 -5.61 2.33
C LEU A 68 1.52 -6.44 1.99
N TRP A 69 1.71 -7.69 1.60
CA TRP A 69 0.58 -8.56 1.30
C TRP A 69 0.87 -10.00 1.66
N ALA A 70 -0.22 -10.74 1.91
CA ALA A 70 -0.17 -12.17 2.12
C ALA A 70 -1.49 -12.78 1.65
N ASP A 71 -1.41 -13.93 0.99
CA ASP A 71 -2.61 -14.66 0.64
C ASP A 71 -3.07 -15.51 1.82
N GLU A 72 -4.24 -16.16 1.66
CA GLU A 72 -4.85 -16.94 2.72
C GLU A 72 -3.96 -18.07 3.23
N ASP A 73 -3.18 -18.65 2.34
CA ASP A 73 -2.31 -19.78 2.66
C ASP A 73 -0.89 -19.35 2.99
N CYS A 74 -0.61 -18.05 2.92
CA CYS A 74 0.71 -17.47 3.16
C CYS A 74 1.79 -18.00 2.23
N PHE A 75 1.41 -18.51 1.06
CA PHE A 75 2.38 -18.92 0.03
C PHE A 75 2.81 -17.75 -0.84
N ASN A 76 1.96 -16.73 -0.95
CA ASN A 76 2.27 -15.53 -1.72
C ASN A 76 2.30 -14.35 -0.76
N VAL A 77 3.48 -14.02 -0.32
CA VAL A 77 3.70 -12.88 0.57
C VAL A 77 4.72 -11.97 -0.06
N GLY A 78 4.59 -10.68 0.19
CA GLY A 78 5.52 -9.75 -0.38
C GLY A 78 5.51 -8.40 0.30
N ASP A 79 6.45 -7.58 -0.13
CA ASP A 79 6.70 -6.26 0.39
C ASP A 79 7.31 -5.45 -0.73
N VAL A 80 6.75 -4.30 -1.03
CA VAL A 80 7.28 -3.41 -2.05
C VAL A 80 7.22 -1.97 -1.54
N HIS A 81 8.24 -1.21 -1.85
CA HIS A 81 8.36 0.17 -1.45
C HIS A 81 8.42 1.05 -2.69
N PHE A 82 7.60 2.10 -2.71
CA PHE A 82 7.59 3.06 -3.81
C PHE A 82 7.87 4.46 -3.30
N PHE A 83 8.66 5.19 -4.09
CA PHE A 83 8.87 6.60 -3.90
C PHE A 83 8.90 7.28 -5.26
N ASN A 84 8.08 8.29 -5.45
CA ASN A 84 7.98 9.03 -6.71
C ASN A 84 7.67 8.10 -7.89
N GLY A 85 6.79 7.12 -7.67
CA GLY A 85 6.42 6.17 -8.71
C GLY A 85 7.45 5.12 -9.03
N CYS A 86 8.58 5.14 -8.37
CA CYS A 86 9.67 4.20 -8.62
C CYS A 86 9.74 3.18 -7.49
N GLU A 87 9.82 1.91 -7.86
CA GLU A 87 10.09 0.87 -6.90
C GLU A 87 11.50 1.01 -6.38
N THR A 88 11.66 1.08 -5.07
CA THR A 88 12.96 1.19 -4.45
C THR A 88 13.28 -0.10 -3.71
N ASP A 89 14.54 -0.44 -3.64
CA ASP A 89 14.99 -1.58 -2.85
C ASP A 89 14.88 -1.19 -1.39
N TRP A 90 13.87 -1.77 -0.74
CA TRP A 90 13.72 -1.55 0.68
C TRP A 90 14.61 -2.52 1.42
N TYR A 91 15.61 -2.01 2.02
CA TYR A 91 16.56 -2.82 2.76
C TYR A 91 16.28 -2.70 4.25
N TYR A 92 16.00 -3.85 4.86
CA TYR A 92 15.84 -3.92 6.30
C TYR A 92 17.17 -4.34 6.89
N PRO A 93 17.86 -3.45 7.58
CA PRO A 93 19.03 -3.89 8.32
C PRO A 93 18.55 -4.83 9.43
N ASP A 94 19.10 -5.98 9.43
CA ASP A 94 18.81 -6.94 10.49
C ASP A 94 19.35 -6.46 11.82
#